data_d3b1676d7579cb8efdb1830b0bc0e9e5
#
_entry.id   d3b1676d7579cb8efdb1830b0bc0e9e5
#
_cell.length_a   1.000
_cell.length_b   1.000
_cell.length_c   1.000
_cell.angle_alpha   90.00
_cell.angle_beta   90.00
_cell.angle_gamma   90.00
#
_symmetry.space_group_name_H-M   'P 1'
#
loop_
_entity.id
_entity.type
_entity.pdbx_description
1 polymer ?
#
loop_
_entity_poly.entity_id
_entity_poly.type
_entity_poly.pdbx_seq_one_letter_code
_entity_poly.pdbx_strand_id
1 'polypeptide(L)'
;MNTHFKTPSFLIVMALFLTACASPSVQAELAKVDTAATASYPAVLGKSLDDKDVADFIVSNHCVSATQFQVCKEAGIAFWLDTDQIVKTVYLYLNNADGFAAYKGELPFGLKFYDTLGAVEYKLKERGVGNAGLPDEAATPDHLHYWAIYKQVGVTIIYNTPYADEGASIHAVLVSNLKRAE
;
A
#
# COMPACT_ATOMS: atom_id res chain seq x y z
N MET A 1 17.76 -1.42 82.51
CA MET A 1 16.33 -1.51 82.79
C MET A 1 15.60 -1.56 81.46
N ASN A 2 14.97 -2.68 81.28
CA ASN A 2 14.22 -3.08 80.03
C ASN A 2 12.93 -2.29 79.91
N THR A 3 12.52 -1.92 78.73
CA THR A 3 11.11 -2.05 78.32
C THR A 3 11.02 -2.13 76.79
N HIS A 4 10.59 -3.30 76.31
CA HIS A 4 10.16 -3.60 74.97
C HIS A 4 8.80 -2.97 74.69
N PHE A 5 8.66 -2.30 73.50
CA PHE A 5 7.35 -2.07 72.94
C PHE A 5 7.31 -2.66 71.54
N LYS A 6 6.52 -3.73 71.42
CA LYS A 6 6.10 -4.33 70.14
C LYS A 6 4.88 -3.56 69.65
N THR A 7 4.95 -3.05 68.42
CA THR A 7 3.77 -2.62 67.62
C THR A 7 3.51 -3.57 66.46
N PRO A 8 2.29 -4.04 66.27
CA PRO A 8 1.96 -4.88 65.15
C PRO A 8 1.67 -4.05 63.89
N SER A 9 2.34 -4.44 62.79
CA SER A 9 2.08 -3.93 61.44
C SER A 9 0.75 -4.47 60.91
N PHE A 10 -0.16 -3.56 60.63
CA PHE A 10 -1.36 -3.86 59.81
C PHE A 10 -1.09 -3.44 58.39
N LEU A 11 -0.80 -4.40 57.53
CA LEU A 11 -0.69 -4.22 56.09
C LEU A 11 -2.10 -4.36 55.49
N ILE A 12 -2.73 -3.22 55.19
CA ILE A 12 -3.96 -3.21 54.36
C ILE A 12 -3.52 -3.14 52.92
N VAL A 13 -3.57 -4.28 52.23
CA VAL A 13 -3.45 -4.38 50.77
C VAL A 13 -4.80 -4.02 50.18
N MET A 14 -4.93 -2.80 49.70
CA MET A 14 -6.11 -2.35 48.94
C MET A 14 -5.85 -2.59 47.46
N ALA A 15 -6.25 -3.77 46.97
CA ALA A 15 -6.24 -4.10 45.54
C ALA A 15 -7.40 -3.37 44.86
N LEU A 16 -7.09 -2.24 44.23
CA LEU A 16 -7.99 -1.57 43.30
C LEU A 16 -8.04 -2.35 41.98
N PHE A 17 -9.08 -3.17 41.83
CA PHE A 17 -9.47 -3.72 40.54
C PHE A 17 -10.11 -2.60 39.70
N LEU A 18 -9.34 -1.97 38.83
CA LEU A 18 -9.87 -1.17 37.75
C LEU A 18 -10.28 -2.13 36.59
N THR A 19 -11.49 -2.66 36.70
CA THR A 19 -12.16 -3.29 35.53
C THR A 19 -12.56 -2.18 34.60
N ALA A 20 -11.71 -1.92 33.60
CA ALA A 20 -12.08 -1.12 32.44
C ALA A 20 -13.12 -1.89 31.63
N CYS A 21 -14.40 -1.62 31.85
CA CYS A 21 -15.48 -2.03 30.95
C CYS A 21 -15.35 -1.25 29.65
N ALA A 22 -14.53 -1.74 28.71
CA ALA A 22 -14.60 -1.30 27.34
C ALA A 22 -15.89 -1.85 26.74
N SER A 23 -16.80 -0.99 26.34
CA SER A 23 -18.08 -1.36 25.74
C SER A 23 -17.84 -2.18 24.46
N PRO A 24 -18.50 -3.31 24.27
CA PRO A 24 -18.30 -4.19 23.11
C PRO A 24 -18.59 -3.52 21.76
N SER A 25 -19.30 -2.39 21.75
CA SER A 25 -19.58 -1.61 20.55
C SER A 25 -18.34 -0.90 19.97
N VAL A 26 -17.39 -0.47 20.81
CA VAL A 26 -16.16 0.22 20.35
C VAL A 26 -15.18 -0.78 19.73
N GLN A 27 -15.10 -2.01 20.26
CA GLN A 27 -14.25 -3.06 19.67
C GLN A 27 -14.79 -3.58 18.33
N ALA A 28 -16.12 -3.62 18.16
CA ALA A 28 -16.74 -4.01 16.90
C ALA A 28 -16.58 -2.95 15.81
N GLU A 29 -16.49 -1.68 16.17
CA GLU A 29 -16.28 -0.58 15.22
C GLU A 29 -14.81 -0.44 14.81
N LEU A 30 -13.86 -0.66 15.75
CA LEU A 30 -12.43 -0.76 15.41
C LEU A 30 -12.11 -1.97 14.52
N ALA A 31 -12.77 -3.10 14.72
CA ALA A 31 -12.62 -4.27 13.86
C ALA A 31 -13.20 -4.06 12.45
N LYS A 32 -14.21 -3.19 12.29
CA LYS A 32 -14.76 -2.82 10.97
C LYS A 32 -13.85 -1.87 10.18
N VAL A 33 -13.07 -1.03 10.84
CA VAL A 33 -12.13 -0.10 10.18
C VAL A 33 -10.93 -0.85 9.61
N ASP A 34 -10.49 -1.94 10.24
CA ASP A 34 -9.34 -2.72 9.75
C ASP A 34 -9.67 -3.69 8.60
N THR A 35 -10.92 -4.07 8.40
CA THR A 35 -11.31 -5.01 7.33
C THR A 35 -11.63 -4.35 5.99
N ALA A 36 -11.84 -3.04 5.93
CA ALA A 36 -12.10 -2.31 4.69
C ALA A 36 -10.83 -1.98 3.88
N ALA A 37 -9.63 -2.15 4.45
CA ALA A 37 -8.37 -1.63 3.89
C ALA A 37 -7.47 -2.68 3.21
N THR A 38 -7.91 -3.91 3.02
CA THR A 38 -7.04 -4.99 2.49
C THR A 38 -7.50 -5.64 1.19
N ALA A 39 -8.28 -4.96 0.35
CA ALA A 39 -8.38 -5.40 -1.03
C ALA A 39 -7.01 -5.12 -1.70
N SER A 40 -6.22 -6.17 -1.84
CA SER A 40 -4.94 -6.08 -2.54
C SER A 40 -5.19 -5.76 -4.02
N TYR A 41 -4.35 -4.94 -4.65
CA TYR A 41 -4.44 -4.58 -6.07
C TYR A 41 -4.67 -5.80 -7.02
N PRO A 42 -4.18 -7.03 -6.73
CA PRO A 42 -4.49 -8.19 -7.56
C PRO A 42 -5.98 -8.52 -7.66
N ALA A 43 -6.78 -8.15 -6.65
CA ALA A 43 -8.20 -8.45 -6.64
C ALA A 43 -9.01 -7.65 -7.69
N VAL A 44 -8.50 -6.51 -8.14
CA VAL A 44 -9.20 -5.61 -9.10
C VAL A 44 -8.59 -5.63 -10.49
N LEU A 45 -7.32 -5.98 -10.64
CA LEU A 45 -6.61 -5.95 -11.93
C LEU A 45 -7.21 -6.94 -12.93
N GLY A 46 -7.57 -6.45 -14.11
CA GLY A 46 -8.19 -7.23 -15.18
C GLY A 46 -9.69 -7.50 -15.02
N LYS A 47 -10.32 -6.91 -13.99
CA LYS A 47 -11.76 -6.98 -13.77
C LYS A 47 -12.48 -5.75 -14.30
N SER A 48 -13.78 -5.90 -14.63
CA SER A 48 -14.65 -4.79 -14.99
C SER A 48 -15.02 -3.96 -13.76
N LEU A 49 -15.40 -2.70 -13.96
CA LEU A 49 -16.01 -1.87 -12.91
C LEU A 49 -17.30 -2.47 -12.35
N ASP A 50 -18.01 -3.28 -13.14
CA ASP A 50 -19.24 -3.98 -12.72
C ASP A 50 -18.97 -5.23 -11.86
N ASP A 51 -17.70 -5.67 -11.78
CA ASP A 51 -17.31 -6.76 -10.88
C ASP A 51 -17.55 -6.32 -9.43
N LYS A 52 -18.20 -7.20 -8.67
CA LYS A 52 -18.60 -6.88 -7.31
C LYS A 52 -17.43 -6.44 -6.43
N ASP A 53 -16.28 -7.09 -6.55
CA ASP A 53 -15.11 -6.77 -5.72
C ASP A 53 -14.55 -5.37 -6.07
N VAL A 54 -14.60 -4.99 -7.37
CA VAL A 54 -14.18 -3.67 -7.84
C VAL A 54 -15.17 -2.59 -7.37
N ALA A 55 -16.47 -2.85 -7.55
CA ALA A 55 -17.52 -1.92 -7.12
C ALA A 55 -17.49 -1.68 -5.61
N ASP A 56 -17.38 -2.75 -4.81
CA ASP A 56 -17.26 -2.68 -3.35
C ASP A 56 -16.00 -1.90 -2.94
N PHE A 57 -14.87 -2.11 -3.62
CA PHE A 57 -13.63 -1.37 -3.36
C PHE A 57 -13.82 0.12 -3.62
N ILE A 58 -14.40 0.50 -4.77
CA ILE A 58 -14.66 1.89 -5.17
C ILE A 58 -15.53 2.60 -4.12
N VAL A 59 -16.62 1.97 -3.71
CA VAL A 59 -17.54 2.55 -2.71
C VAL A 59 -16.86 2.69 -1.35
N SER A 60 -16.18 1.63 -0.88
CA SER A 60 -15.55 1.61 0.45
C SER A 60 -14.40 2.59 0.61
N ASN A 61 -13.74 2.95 -0.50
CA ASN A 61 -12.59 3.86 -0.50
C ASN A 61 -12.92 5.24 -1.08
N HIS A 62 -14.21 5.58 -1.23
CA HIS A 62 -14.69 6.88 -1.73
C HIS A 62 -13.99 7.32 -3.02
N CYS A 63 -13.80 6.37 -3.95
CA CYS A 63 -13.12 6.65 -5.21
C CYS A 63 -13.94 7.60 -6.08
N VAL A 64 -13.24 8.47 -6.80
CA VAL A 64 -13.83 9.45 -7.73
C VAL A 64 -13.48 9.06 -9.16
N SER A 65 -14.49 9.05 -10.01
CA SER A 65 -14.32 8.81 -11.46
C SER A 65 -13.75 10.05 -12.15
N ALA A 66 -12.72 9.87 -12.97
CA ALA A 66 -12.10 10.91 -13.77
C ALA A 66 -11.73 10.34 -15.15
N THR A 67 -12.54 10.61 -16.16
CA THR A 67 -12.38 10.11 -17.54
C THR A 67 -12.15 8.59 -17.59
N GLN A 68 -10.92 8.14 -17.78
CA GLN A 68 -10.52 6.72 -17.81
C GLN A 68 -9.88 6.27 -16.49
N PHE A 69 -10.05 7.03 -15.41
CA PHE A 69 -9.47 6.69 -14.10
C PHE A 69 -10.54 6.57 -13.03
N GLN A 70 -10.30 5.66 -12.09
CA GLN A 70 -10.91 5.67 -10.77
C GLN A 70 -9.83 6.07 -9.76
N VAL A 71 -10.05 7.14 -9.03
CA VAL A 71 -9.05 7.76 -8.16
C VAL A 71 -9.47 7.59 -6.71
N CYS A 72 -8.75 6.76 -5.96
CA CYS A 72 -9.01 6.39 -4.58
C CYS A 72 -7.90 6.95 -3.68
N LYS A 73 -7.89 8.28 -3.47
CA LYS A 73 -6.80 8.99 -2.80
C LYS A 73 -6.52 8.49 -1.39
N GLU A 74 -7.56 8.18 -0.62
CA GLU A 74 -7.44 7.70 0.76
C GLU A 74 -6.84 6.29 0.85
N ALA A 75 -7.03 5.47 -0.18
CA ALA A 75 -6.44 4.13 -0.29
C ALA A 75 -5.03 4.13 -0.88
N GLY A 76 -4.55 5.25 -1.41
CA GLY A 76 -3.27 5.33 -2.12
C GLY A 76 -3.26 4.59 -3.46
N ILE A 77 -4.41 4.52 -4.14
CA ILE A 77 -4.60 3.75 -5.38
C ILE A 77 -5.31 4.59 -6.43
N ALA A 78 -4.94 4.39 -7.70
CA ALA A 78 -5.77 4.75 -8.84
C ALA A 78 -5.83 3.58 -9.84
N PHE A 79 -6.92 3.48 -10.59
CA PHE A 79 -7.09 2.50 -11.66
C PHE A 79 -7.18 3.22 -13.00
N TRP A 80 -6.42 2.77 -13.98
CA TRP A 80 -6.64 3.12 -15.37
C TRP A 80 -7.51 2.05 -16.03
N LEU A 81 -8.53 2.52 -16.76
CA LEU A 81 -9.54 1.70 -17.40
C LEU A 81 -9.37 1.74 -18.92
N ASP A 82 -9.63 0.62 -19.59
CA ASP A 82 -9.77 0.62 -21.04
C ASP A 82 -11.18 1.08 -21.47
N THR A 83 -11.43 1.01 -22.79
CA THR A 83 -12.74 1.37 -23.39
C THR A 83 -13.88 0.49 -22.90
N ASP A 84 -13.59 -0.73 -22.47
CA ASP A 84 -14.57 -1.72 -21.97
C ASP A 84 -14.75 -1.63 -20.45
N GLN A 85 -14.22 -0.57 -19.82
CA GLN A 85 -14.24 -0.34 -18.39
C GLN A 85 -13.56 -1.45 -17.58
N ILE A 86 -12.54 -2.08 -18.15
CA ILE A 86 -11.73 -3.10 -17.48
C ILE A 86 -10.48 -2.42 -16.88
N VAL A 87 -10.15 -2.76 -15.65
CA VAL A 87 -8.94 -2.26 -14.97
C VAL A 87 -7.70 -2.82 -15.65
N LYS A 88 -7.00 -2.02 -16.42
CA LYS A 88 -5.77 -2.39 -17.14
C LYS A 88 -4.52 -2.13 -16.34
N THR A 89 -4.50 -1.05 -15.55
CA THR A 89 -3.34 -0.69 -14.75
C THR A 89 -3.79 -0.18 -13.40
N VAL A 90 -3.12 -0.63 -12.36
CA VAL A 90 -3.29 -0.15 -10.99
C VAL A 90 -2.05 0.65 -10.60
N TYR A 91 -2.26 1.87 -10.13
CA TYR A 91 -1.26 2.78 -9.60
C TYR A 91 -1.26 2.68 -8.09
N LEU A 92 -0.12 2.39 -7.49
CA LEU A 92 0.09 2.28 -6.05
C LEU A 92 1.03 3.39 -5.60
N TYR A 93 0.54 4.30 -4.77
CA TYR A 93 1.23 5.55 -4.45
C TYR A 93 1.95 5.52 -3.11
N LEU A 94 3.10 6.19 -3.04
CA LEU A 94 3.74 6.59 -1.79
C LEU A 94 2.90 7.69 -1.11
N ASN A 95 3.04 7.83 0.21
CA ASN A 95 2.37 8.88 0.97
C ASN A 95 2.71 10.29 0.46
N ASN A 96 1.67 11.10 0.26
CA ASN A 96 1.71 12.45 -0.33
C ASN A 96 2.18 12.53 -1.79
N ALA A 97 2.41 11.40 -2.48
CA ALA A 97 2.63 11.39 -3.91
C ALA A 97 1.34 11.83 -4.61
N ASP A 98 1.35 12.92 -5.35
CA ASP A 98 0.19 13.49 -6.07
C ASP A 98 -1.07 13.70 -5.19
N GLY A 99 -0.88 13.89 -3.89
CA GLY A 99 -1.95 14.05 -2.90
C GLY A 99 -2.65 12.73 -2.53
N PHE A 100 -2.04 11.58 -2.81
CA PHE A 100 -2.51 10.28 -2.35
C PHE A 100 -1.98 9.96 -0.95
N ALA A 101 -2.78 9.23 -0.16
CA ALA A 101 -2.27 8.53 1.02
C ALA A 101 -1.31 7.41 0.61
N ALA A 102 -0.52 6.89 1.54
CA ALA A 102 0.31 5.71 1.25
C ALA A 102 -0.57 4.48 1.00
N TYR A 103 -0.33 3.76 -0.09
CA TYR A 103 -0.85 2.41 -0.25
C TYR A 103 -0.32 1.50 0.87
N LYS A 104 -1.21 0.80 1.55
CA LYS A 104 -0.88 -0.02 2.73
C LYS A 104 -0.71 -1.51 2.44
N GLY A 105 -1.06 -1.94 1.23
CA GLY A 105 -0.93 -3.34 0.81
C GLY A 105 0.50 -3.72 0.42
N GLU A 106 0.68 -4.94 0.02
CA GLU A 106 1.97 -5.44 -0.46
C GLU A 106 2.26 -4.95 -1.88
N LEU A 107 3.46 -4.44 -2.10
CA LEU A 107 3.97 -4.14 -3.43
C LEU A 107 4.44 -5.42 -4.13
N PRO A 108 4.40 -5.47 -5.48
CA PRO A 108 4.90 -6.62 -6.23
C PRO A 108 6.36 -6.90 -5.89
N PHE A 109 6.77 -8.16 -6.00
CA PHE A 109 8.14 -8.64 -5.78
C PHE A 109 8.73 -8.36 -4.37
N GLY A 110 7.88 -8.02 -3.38
CA GLY A 110 8.33 -7.66 -2.03
C GLY A 110 9.05 -6.32 -1.96
N LEU A 111 8.77 -5.44 -2.93
CA LEU A 111 9.23 -4.06 -2.94
C LEU A 111 8.65 -3.28 -1.76
N LYS A 112 9.34 -2.21 -1.39
CA LYS A 112 8.90 -1.24 -0.39
C LYS A 112 9.08 0.17 -0.96
N PHE A 113 8.22 1.10 -0.61
CA PHE A 113 8.34 2.47 -1.11
C PHE A 113 9.64 3.18 -0.72
N TYR A 114 10.30 2.73 0.33
CA TYR A 114 11.61 3.24 0.72
C TYR A 114 12.80 2.56 0.02
N ASP A 115 12.53 1.57 -0.85
CA ASP A 115 13.60 0.97 -1.65
C ASP A 115 14.15 2.03 -2.63
N THR A 116 15.46 2.11 -2.69
CA THR A 116 16.16 2.91 -3.68
C THR A 116 16.26 2.17 -5.01
N LEU A 117 16.63 2.86 -6.09
CA LEU A 117 16.81 2.24 -7.41
C LEU A 117 17.71 0.99 -7.32
N GLY A 118 18.89 1.10 -6.69
CA GLY A 118 19.79 -0.04 -6.54
C GLY A 118 19.21 -1.19 -5.72
N ALA A 119 18.41 -0.89 -4.67
CA ALA A 119 17.72 -1.92 -3.89
C ALA A 119 16.63 -2.63 -4.71
N VAL A 120 15.92 -1.91 -5.55
CA VAL A 120 14.91 -2.46 -6.47
C VAL A 120 15.57 -3.38 -7.48
N GLU A 121 16.62 -2.92 -8.16
CA GLU A 121 17.36 -3.73 -9.15
C GLU A 121 17.90 -5.01 -8.53
N TYR A 122 18.46 -4.94 -7.32
CA TYR A 122 18.93 -6.11 -6.60
C TYR A 122 17.79 -7.11 -6.32
N LYS A 123 16.66 -6.65 -5.78
CA LYS A 123 15.50 -7.50 -5.48
C LYS A 123 14.91 -8.15 -6.72
N LEU A 124 14.81 -7.41 -7.83
CA LEU A 124 14.30 -7.92 -9.08
C LEU A 124 15.26 -8.94 -9.72
N LYS A 125 16.57 -8.70 -9.65
CA LYS A 125 17.60 -9.63 -10.07
C LYS A 125 17.49 -10.98 -9.33
N GLU A 126 17.37 -10.96 -8.01
CA GLU A 126 17.22 -12.16 -7.18
C GLU A 126 15.95 -12.96 -7.53
N ARG A 127 14.96 -12.31 -8.13
CA ARG A 127 13.71 -12.93 -8.58
C ARG A 127 13.66 -13.26 -10.07
N GLY A 128 14.76 -13.04 -10.78
CA GLY A 128 14.87 -13.29 -12.22
C GLY A 128 14.01 -12.34 -13.07
N VAL A 129 13.69 -11.15 -12.57
CA VAL A 129 12.90 -10.14 -13.30
C VAL A 129 13.83 -9.20 -14.06
N GLY A 130 13.53 -8.98 -15.34
CA GLY A 130 14.33 -8.16 -16.23
C GLY A 130 15.70 -8.75 -16.54
N ASN A 131 16.52 -8.00 -17.28
CA ASN A 131 17.90 -8.38 -17.59
C ASN A 131 18.79 -8.03 -16.39
N ALA A 132 19.10 -9.01 -15.55
CA ALA A 132 19.89 -8.84 -14.34
C ALA A 132 19.30 -7.80 -13.33
N GLY A 133 17.96 -7.68 -13.28
CA GLY A 133 17.26 -6.70 -12.44
C GLY A 133 17.09 -5.32 -13.08
N LEU A 134 17.65 -5.11 -14.29
CA LEU A 134 17.51 -3.85 -15.02
C LEU A 134 16.16 -3.77 -15.75
N PRO A 135 15.60 -2.56 -15.95
CA PRO A 135 14.37 -2.39 -16.71
C PRO A 135 14.57 -2.72 -18.20
N ASP A 136 13.48 -3.18 -18.85
CA ASP A 136 13.46 -3.36 -20.32
C ASP A 136 13.48 -2.01 -21.05
N GLU A 137 12.95 -0.98 -20.41
CA GLU A 137 12.87 0.38 -20.94
C GLU A 137 12.91 1.38 -19.79
N ALA A 138 13.50 2.55 -20.04
CA ALA A 138 13.51 3.69 -19.15
C ALA A 138 12.94 4.92 -19.86
N ALA A 139 12.17 5.73 -19.15
CA ALA A 139 11.55 6.93 -19.68
C ALA A 139 11.44 8.04 -18.62
N THR A 140 11.29 9.28 -19.07
CA THR A 140 11.01 10.45 -18.25
C THR A 140 9.89 11.27 -18.88
N PRO A 141 8.67 10.73 -18.97
CA PRO A 141 7.61 11.31 -19.81
C PRO A 141 7.13 12.69 -19.30
N ASP A 142 7.25 12.95 -18.03
CA ASP A 142 6.84 14.20 -17.38
C ASP A 142 8.03 15.11 -17.01
N HIS A 143 9.28 14.72 -17.34
CA HIS A 143 10.51 15.40 -16.96
C HIS A 143 10.74 15.58 -15.45
N LEU A 144 9.88 15.00 -14.61
CA LEU A 144 9.94 15.07 -13.15
C LEU A 144 10.31 13.73 -12.51
N HIS A 145 9.95 12.63 -13.18
CA HIS A 145 10.08 11.28 -12.65
C HIS A 145 10.82 10.37 -13.62
N TYR A 146 11.72 9.56 -13.09
CA TYR A 146 12.34 8.46 -13.84
C TYR A 146 11.44 7.22 -13.76
N TRP A 147 11.10 6.64 -14.90
CA TRP A 147 10.25 5.46 -15.05
C TRP A 147 11.09 4.27 -15.48
N ALA A 148 11.13 3.25 -14.64
CA ALA A 148 11.76 1.96 -14.96
C ALA A 148 10.66 0.95 -15.32
N ILE A 149 10.63 0.51 -16.58
CA ILE A 149 9.55 -0.28 -17.16
C ILE A 149 10.01 -1.72 -17.34
N TYR A 150 9.33 -2.65 -16.68
CA TYR A 150 9.56 -4.10 -16.71
C TYR A 150 8.42 -4.78 -17.47
N LYS A 151 8.51 -4.77 -18.81
CA LYS A 151 7.43 -5.21 -19.71
C LYS A 151 7.03 -6.66 -19.52
N GLN A 152 8.00 -7.55 -19.26
CA GLN A 152 7.76 -8.98 -19.11
C GLN A 152 6.85 -9.33 -17.93
N VAL A 153 6.86 -8.52 -16.90
CA VAL A 153 6.08 -8.71 -15.68
C VAL A 153 4.98 -7.66 -15.50
N GLY A 154 4.84 -6.72 -16.44
CA GLY A 154 3.81 -5.67 -16.41
C GLY A 154 3.95 -4.71 -15.27
N VAL A 155 5.17 -4.42 -14.83
CA VAL A 155 5.42 -3.47 -13.75
C VAL A 155 6.20 -2.28 -14.26
N THR A 156 5.79 -1.09 -13.83
CA THR A 156 6.56 0.15 -14.00
C THR A 156 6.78 0.74 -12.61
N ILE A 157 8.01 1.12 -12.33
CA ILE A 157 8.38 1.78 -11.09
C ILE A 157 8.72 3.22 -11.42
N ILE A 158 8.02 4.15 -10.76
CA ILE A 158 8.24 5.59 -10.90
C ILE A 158 9.05 6.06 -9.70
N TYR A 159 10.15 6.75 -9.96
CA TYR A 159 11.02 7.31 -8.93
C TYR A 159 10.80 8.81 -8.79
N ASN A 160 11.09 9.35 -7.61
CA ASN A 160 10.94 10.77 -7.25
C ASN A 160 12.05 11.68 -7.80
N THR A 161 12.67 11.29 -8.90
CA THR A 161 13.77 12.02 -9.57
C THR A 161 13.62 11.83 -11.07
N PRO A 162 14.03 12.81 -11.90
CA PRO A 162 14.01 12.65 -13.36
C PRO A 162 15.18 11.82 -13.91
N TYR A 163 16.08 11.35 -13.07
CA TYR A 163 17.28 10.61 -13.47
C TYR A 163 17.34 9.24 -12.81
N ALA A 164 18.09 8.33 -13.44
CA ALA A 164 18.50 7.07 -12.83
C ALA A 164 19.53 7.34 -11.74
N ASP A 165 19.08 7.62 -10.53
CA ASP A 165 19.91 7.87 -9.35
C ASP A 165 19.76 6.69 -8.40
N GLU A 166 20.90 6.08 -8.00
CA GLU A 166 20.90 4.94 -7.08
C GLU A 166 20.20 5.22 -5.75
N GLY A 167 20.22 6.48 -5.29
CA GLY A 167 19.55 6.96 -4.09
C GLY A 167 18.06 7.31 -4.26
N ALA A 168 17.54 7.31 -5.49
CA ALA A 168 16.14 7.67 -5.77
C ALA A 168 15.19 6.68 -5.10
N SER A 169 14.18 7.19 -4.41
CA SER A 169 13.13 6.38 -3.79
C SER A 169 11.91 6.25 -4.71
N ILE A 170 11.12 5.21 -4.48
CA ILE A 170 9.90 4.95 -5.25
C ILE A 170 8.85 6.03 -4.95
N HIS A 171 8.32 6.66 -6.00
CA HIS A 171 7.17 7.57 -5.97
C HIS A 171 5.86 6.80 -6.13
N ALA A 172 5.78 5.92 -7.12
CA ALA A 172 4.65 5.04 -7.38
C ALA A 172 5.08 3.73 -8.05
N VAL A 173 4.24 2.70 -7.91
CA VAL A 173 4.38 1.43 -8.62
C VAL A 173 3.13 1.21 -9.44
N LEU A 174 3.28 0.99 -10.75
CA LEU A 174 2.22 0.64 -11.67
C LEU A 174 2.26 -0.86 -11.95
N VAL A 175 1.10 -1.49 -11.86
CA VAL A 175 0.94 -2.90 -12.22
C VAL A 175 -0.08 -3.01 -13.33
N SER A 176 0.35 -3.50 -14.49
CA SER A 176 -0.48 -3.63 -15.68
C SER A 176 -0.86 -5.09 -15.95
N ASN A 177 -2.07 -5.29 -16.42
CA ASN A 177 -2.52 -6.60 -16.85
C ASN A 177 -1.82 -7.00 -18.16
N LEU A 178 -0.98 -8.04 -18.09
CA LEU A 178 -0.25 -8.58 -19.25
C LEU A 178 -1.10 -9.45 -20.16
N LYS A 179 -2.42 -9.55 -19.98
CA LYS A 179 -3.23 -10.27 -20.96
C LYS A 179 -2.95 -9.64 -22.33
N ARG A 180 -2.17 -10.34 -23.15
CA ARG A 180 -1.87 -9.97 -24.54
C ARG A 180 -3.18 -9.61 -25.22
N ALA A 181 -3.16 -8.47 -25.95
CA ALA A 181 -4.08 -8.28 -27.06
C ALA A 181 -3.83 -9.45 -28.03
N GLU A 182 -4.76 -10.39 -28.09
CA GLU A 182 -4.84 -11.39 -29.14
C GLU A 182 -5.21 -10.72 -30.44
#